data_48454e78c03f27687c663a986580dc32
#
_entry.id   48454e78c03f27687c663a986580dc32
#
_cell.length_a   1.000
_cell.length_b   1.000
_cell.length_c   1.000
_cell.angle_alpha   90.00
_cell.angle_beta   90.00
_cell.angle_gamma   90.00
#
_symmetry.space_group_name_H-M   'P 1'
#
loop_
_entity.id
_entity.type
_entity.pdbx_description
1 polymer ?
#
loop_
_entity_poly.entity_id
_entity_poly.type
_entity_poly.pdbx_seq_one_letter_code
_entity_poly.pdbx_strand_id
1 'polypeptide(L)'
;MATETSFLYLAYGSNLHPRRLRERIGDIELAGLVRLPGWRLCFDKRGADGSAKANLRPVPGSDHVAWAAAYRVYPDQLPALDLFEGCGGGYETFRFDIEIDGDRRAALAYLTPSHWTTDVLRPYDWYRELITAGAGYLGLPDDYIAAIRTTAVIIDADSARREQKMALAEACKCDGRGGLH
;
A
#
# COMPACT_ATOMS: atom_id res chain seq x y z
N MET A 1 7.48 25.38 20.95
CA MET A 1 6.55 24.63 20.09
C MET A 1 6.88 23.15 20.29
N ALA A 2 5.95 22.36 20.81
CA ALA A 2 6.15 20.92 20.89
C ALA A 2 6.28 20.41 19.46
N THR A 3 7.38 19.75 19.11
CA THR A 3 7.53 19.01 17.87
C THR A 3 6.49 17.91 17.91
N GLU A 4 5.43 18.02 17.12
CA GLU A 4 4.46 16.93 16.97
C GLU A 4 5.21 15.68 16.56
N THR A 5 5.11 14.66 17.41
CA THR A 5 5.83 13.40 17.21
C THR A 5 5.20 12.66 16.04
N SER A 6 5.84 12.72 14.86
CA SER A 6 5.43 11.95 13.71
C SER A 6 5.72 10.45 13.91
N PHE A 7 4.98 9.60 13.22
CA PHE A 7 5.24 8.15 13.13
C PHE A 7 5.42 7.72 11.67
N LEU A 8 5.97 6.53 11.45
CA LEU A 8 6.13 5.95 10.12
C LEU A 8 4.95 5.05 9.80
N TYR A 9 4.31 5.30 8.65
CA TYR A 9 3.29 4.46 8.06
C TYR A 9 3.87 3.68 6.87
N LEU A 10 3.70 2.36 6.83
CA LEU A 10 4.12 1.51 5.73
C LEU A 10 2.98 1.31 4.74
N ALA A 11 3.07 1.94 3.60
CA ALA A 11 2.22 1.72 2.46
C ALA A 11 2.79 0.62 1.58
N TYR A 12 2.03 -0.45 1.35
CA TYR A 12 2.40 -1.58 0.47
C TYR A 12 1.35 -1.89 -0.59
N GLY A 13 0.17 -1.27 -0.47
CA GLY A 13 -0.97 -1.41 -1.37
C GLY A 13 -1.22 -0.17 -2.22
N SER A 14 -2.47 0.21 -2.40
CA SER A 14 -2.85 1.34 -3.26
C SER A 14 -2.36 2.71 -2.78
N ASN A 15 -1.85 2.82 -1.55
CA ASN A 15 -1.22 4.01 -1.00
C ASN A 15 0.29 4.10 -1.29
N LEU A 16 0.88 3.17 -2.04
CA LEU A 16 2.27 3.25 -2.46
C LEU A 16 2.59 4.58 -3.14
N HIS A 17 1.71 5.06 -4.02
CA HIS A 17 1.94 6.32 -4.73
C HIS A 17 1.66 7.53 -3.83
N PRO A 18 2.61 8.49 -3.67
CA PRO A 18 2.44 9.63 -2.77
C PRO A 18 1.27 10.55 -3.16
N ARG A 19 0.98 10.74 -4.45
CA ARG A 19 -0.20 11.51 -4.91
C ARG A 19 -1.47 10.96 -4.26
N ARG A 20 -1.70 9.64 -4.36
CA ARG A 20 -2.89 9.01 -3.81
C ARG A 20 -2.97 9.14 -2.29
N LEU A 21 -1.86 9.01 -1.60
CA LEU A 21 -1.84 9.15 -0.15
C LEU A 21 -2.10 10.61 0.26
N ARG A 22 -1.50 11.59 -0.44
CA ARG A 22 -1.76 13.03 -0.21
C ARG A 22 -3.22 13.41 -0.41
N GLU A 23 -3.88 12.87 -1.43
CA GLU A 23 -5.32 13.10 -1.69
C GLU A 23 -6.20 12.61 -0.54
N ARG A 24 -5.71 11.68 0.28
CA ARG A 24 -6.46 11.07 1.38
C ARG A 24 -6.22 11.75 2.71
N ILE A 25 -4.97 12.06 3.02
CA ILE A 25 -4.57 12.49 4.37
C ILE A 25 -3.79 13.81 4.40
N GLY A 26 -3.61 14.50 3.27
CA GLY A 26 -2.86 15.73 3.19
C GLY A 26 -1.36 15.52 3.02
N ASP A 27 -0.57 16.50 3.44
CA ASP A 27 0.87 16.49 3.23
C ASP A 27 1.58 15.32 3.92
N ILE A 28 2.46 14.69 3.17
CA ILE A 28 3.26 13.53 3.60
C ILE A 28 4.69 13.68 3.12
N GLU A 29 5.60 13.05 3.82
CA GLU A 29 7.01 12.93 3.46
C GLU A 29 7.38 11.46 3.29
N LEU A 30 8.03 11.11 2.16
CA LEU A 30 8.61 9.79 1.98
C LEU A 30 9.89 9.68 2.81
N ALA A 31 9.88 8.83 3.81
CA ALA A 31 11.05 8.57 4.65
C ALA A 31 12.01 7.54 4.03
N GLY A 32 11.51 6.64 3.18
CA GLY A 32 12.33 5.66 2.50
C GLY A 32 11.55 4.47 1.97
N LEU A 33 12.25 3.58 1.27
CA LEU A 33 11.73 2.30 0.83
C LEU A 33 12.14 1.21 1.82
N VAL A 34 11.22 0.32 2.12
CA VAL A 34 11.43 -0.75 3.10
C VAL A 34 11.30 -2.10 2.45
N ARG A 35 12.35 -2.90 2.61
CA ARG A 35 12.38 -4.31 2.24
C ARG A 35 11.90 -5.13 3.44
N LEU A 36 10.90 -6.01 3.23
CA LEU A 36 10.30 -6.85 4.26
C LEU A 36 10.59 -8.33 3.95
N PRO A 37 11.74 -8.86 4.38
CA PRO A 37 12.09 -10.26 4.18
C PRO A 37 11.13 -11.18 4.94
N GLY A 38 10.77 -12.33 4.36
CA GLY A 38 9.82 -13.27 4.94
C GLY A 38 8.36 -12.81 4.87
N TRP A 39 8.07 -11.76 4.09
CA TRP A 39 6.72 -11.29 3.85
C TRP A 39 6.38 -11.34 2.37
N ARG A 40 5.10 -11.55 2.05
CA ARG A 40 4.57 -11.59 0.68
C ARG A 40 3.38 -10.66 0.55
N LEU A 41 3.34 -9.88 -0.53
CA LEU A 41 2.15 -9.16 -0.95
C LEU A 41 1.12 -10.15 -1.49
N CYS A 42 -0.09 -10.08 -0.96
CA CYS A 42 -1.24 -10.87 -1.38
C CYS A 42 -2.42 -9.96 -1.72
N PHE A 43 -3.40 -10.51 -2.44
CA PHE A 43 -4.67 -9.85 -2.72
C PHE A 43 -5.78 -10.73 -2.14
N ASP A 44 -5.93 -10.68 -0.83
CA ASP A 44 -6.82 -11.58 -0.10
C ASP A 44 -7.68 -10.91 0.98
N LYS A 45 -7.59 -9.60 1.17
CA LYS A 45 -8.52 -8.88 2.04
C LYS A 45 -9.85 -8.70 1.32
N ARG A 46 -10.96 -9.05 1.98
CA ARG A 46 -12.32 -8.81 1.48
C ARG A 46 -12.60 -7.30 1.44
N GLY A 47 -12.85 -6.77 0.24
CA GLY A 47 -13.30 -5.40 0.07
C GLY A 47 -14.82 -5.31 0.15
N ALA A 48 -15.34 -4.18 0.66
CA ALA A 48 -16.78 -3.91 0.70
C ALA A 48 -17.42 -3.80 -0.70
N ASP A 49 -16.59 -3.56 -1.72
CA ASP A 49 -16.99 -3.47 -3.14
C ASP A 49 -17.03 -4.82 -3.87
N GLY A 50 -16.87 -5.94 -3.13
CA GLY A 50 -16.89 -7.28 -3.71
C GLY A 50 -15.58 -7.71 -4.37
N SER A 51 -14.51 -6.95 -4.26
CA SER A 51 -13.18 -7.30 -4.77
C SER A 51 -12.18 -7.59 -3.65
N ALA A 52 -11.05 -8.22 -4.01
CA ALA A 52 -9.94 -8.40 -3.08
C ALA A 52 -9.08 -7.14 -3.01
N LYS A 53 -8.49 -6.88 -1.83
CA LYS A 53 -7.54 -5.80 -1.58
C LYS A 53 -6.20 -6.35 -1.15
N ALA A 54 -5.17 -5.51 -1.24
CA ALA A 54 -3.81 -5.86 -0.85
C ALA A 54 -3.72 -6.19 0.65
N ASN A 55 -2.87 -7.15 0.97
CA ASN A 55 -2.51 -7.56 2.32
C ASN A 55 -1.06 -8.03 2.33
N LEU A 56 -0.40 -8.01 3.48
CA LEU A 56 0.88 -8.66 3.69
C LEU A 56 0.68 -9.93 4.51
N ARG A 57 1.31 -11.03 4.07
CA ARG A 57 1.34 -12.27 4.83
C ARG A 57 2.76 -12.68 5.17
N PRO A 58 3.02 -13.10 6.40
CA PRO A 58 4.30 -13.70 6.74
C PRO A 58 4.44 -15.06 6.05
N VAL A 59 5.63 -15.34 5.53
CA VAL A 59 6.02 -16.63 4.93
C VAL A 59 7.37 -17.04 5.54
N PRO A 60 7.36 -17.52 6.79
CA PRO A 60 8.59 -17.86 7.50
C PRO A 60 9.42 -18.90 6.75
N GLY A 61 10.75 -18.72 6.76
CA GLY A 61 11.67 -19.65 6.13
C GLY A 61 11.70 -19.61 4.61
N SER A 62 11.12 -18.60 3.99
CA SER A 62 11.14 -18.40 2.54
C SER A 62 11.97 -17.20 2.14
N ASP A 63 12.39 -17.19 0.85
CA ASP A 63 13.08 -16.04 0.23
C ASP A 63 12.11 -14.93 -0.24
N HIS A 64 10.83 -15.02 0.13
CA HIS A 64 9.87 -14.00 -0.22
C HIS A 64 10.24 -12.65 0.40
N VAL A 65 10.08 -11.60 -0.40
CA VAL A 65 10.28 -10.22 0.01
C VAL A 65 9.10 -9.38 -0.46
N ALA A 66 8.43 -8.73 0.47
CA ALA A 66 7.53 -7.64 0.15
C ALA A 66 8.27 -6.29 0.23
N TRP A 67 7.76 -5.31 -0.49
CA TRP A 67 8.26 -3.94 -0.45
C TRP A 67 7.16 -2.99 0.01
N ALA A 68 7.57 -1.97 0.75
CA ALA A 68 6.69 -0.91 1.22
C ALA A 68 7.39 0.45 1.10
N ALA A 69 6.60 1.51 1.05
CA ALA A 69 7.07 2.86 1.25
C ALA A 69 6.78 3.29 2.69
N ALA A 70 7.79 3.79 3.39
CA ALA A 70 7.61 4.39 4.70
C ALA A 70 7.33 5.88 4.53
N TYR A 71 6.14 6.31 4.92
CA TYR A 71 5.75 7.72 4.92
C TYR A 71 5.71 8.26 6.34
N ARG A 72 6.21 9.47 6.52
CA ARG A 72 6.07 10.22 7.77
C ARG A 72 4.65 10.78 7.85
N VAL A 73 3.94 10.42 8.91
CA VAL A 73 2.54 10.78 9.14
C VAL A 73 2.42 11.39 10.52
N TYR A 74 1.51 12.35 10.68
CA TYR A 74 1.27 13.06 11.94
C TYR A 74 -0.02 12.58 12.62
N PRO A 75 -0.16 12.76 13.96
CA PRO A 75 -1.31 12.26 14.70
C PRO A 75 -2.66 12.77 14.22
N ASP A 76 -2.74 14.01 13.71
CA ASP A 76 -3.94 14.61 13.14
C ASP A 76 -4.42 13.97 11.83
N GLN A 77 -3.50 13.27 11.12
CA GLN A 77 -3.79 12.54 9.87
C GLN A 77 -4.31 11.12 10.13
N LEU A 78 -4.11 10.57 11.34
CA LEU A 78 -4.50 9.20 11.68
C LEU A 78 -5.99 8.91 11.47
N PRO A 79 -6.93 9.77 11.90
CA PRO A 79 -8.35 9.48 11.71
C PRO A 79 -8.74 9.32 10.23
N ALA A 80 -8.14 10.14 9.35
CA ALA A 80 -8.37 10.03 7.92
C ALA A 80 -7.73 8.75 7.36
N LEU A 81 -6.52 8.41 7.79
CA LEU A 81 -5.83 7.19 7.37
C LEU A 81 -6.62 5.94 7.80
N ASP A 82 -7.07 5.86 9.06
CA ASP A 82 -7.90 4.77 9.58
C ASP A 82 -9.19 4.60 8.79
N LEU A 83 -9.84 5.71 8.43
CA LEU A 83 -11.05 5.69 7.62
C LEU A 83 -10.80 5.09 6.22
N PHE A 84 -9.75 5.52 5.54
CA PHE A 84 -9.42 5.05 4.19
C PHE A 84 -8.89 3.62 4.15
N GLU A 85 -8.21 3.17 5.20
CA GLU A 85 -7.79 1.79 5.36
C GLU A 85 -8.95 0.90 5.85
N GLY A 86 -10.02 1.50 6.37
CA GLY A 86 -11.15 0.76 6.93
C GLY A 86 -10.74 0.00 8.19
N CYS A 87 -9.98 0.68 9.07
CA CYS A 87 -9.58 0.14 10.35
C CYS A 87 -10.81 -0.29 11.17
N GLY A 88 -10.78 -1.51 11.71
CA GLY A 88 -11.97 -2.13 12.33
C GLY A 88 -12.99 -2.74 11.36
N GLY A 89 -12.84 -2.50 10.05
CA GLY A 89 -13.66 -3.07 8.96
C GLY A 89 -12.87 -4.03 8.05
N GLY A 90 -11.90 -4.77 8.60
CA GLY A 90 -11.11 -5.77 7.89
C GLY A 90 -9.61 -5.48 7.82
N TYR A 91 -9.14 -4.34 8.32
CA TYR A 91 -7.75 -4.09 8.62
C TYR A 91 -7.57 -3.81 10.11
N GLU A 92 -6.44 -4.25 10.64
CA GLU A 92 -5.95 -3.97 11.98
C GLU A 92 -4.54 -3.39 11.89
N THR A 93 -4.18 -2.55 12.85
CA THR A 93 -2.85 -1.98 12.92
C THR A 93 -1.82 -3.02 13.34
N PHE A 94 -0.69 -3.03 12.67
CA PHE A 94 0.44 -3.90 12.96
C PHE A 94 1.72 -3.08 13.02
N ARG A 95 2.54 -3.32 14.04
CA ARG A 95 3.83 -2.66 14.21
C ARG A 95 4.95 -3.51 13.60
N PHE A 96 5.72 -2.90 12.72
CA PHE A 96 6.97 -3.44 12.18
C PHE A 96 8.17 -2.74 12.84
N ASP A 97 9.20 -3.51 13.10
CA ASP A 97 10.54 -2.96 13.32
C ASP A 97 11.25 -3.00 11.96
N ILE A 98 11.58 -1.83 11.44
CA ILE A 98 12.19 -1.65 10.12
C ILE A 98 13.55 -0.97 10.25
N GLU A 99 14.33 -1.02 9.19
CA GLU A 99 15.57 -0.28 9.05
C GLU A 99 15.44 0.74 7.92
N ILE A 100 15.74 2.00 8.20
CA ILE A 100 15.83 3.09 7.23
C ILE A 100 17.13 3.85 7.52
N ASP A 101 17.97 4.01 6.51
CA ASP A 101 19.26 4.71 6.59
C ASP A 101 20.19 4.19 7.70
N GLY A 102 20.13 2.86 7.98
CA GLY A 102 20.90 2.21 9.03
C GLY A 102 20.30 2.32 10.42
N ASP A 103 19.21 3.05 10.59
CA ASP A 103 18.52 3.22 11.87
C ASP A 103 17.33 2.26 12.01
N ARG A 104 17.23 1.59 13.17
CA ARG A 104 16.04 0.81 13.54
C ARG A 104 14.92 1.74 13.97
N ARG A 105 13.76 1.59 13.33
CA ARG A 105 12.56 2.40 13.56
C ARG A 105 11.34 1.51 13.69
N ALA A 106 10.39 1.94 14.53
CA ALA A 106 9.06 1.37 14.52
C ALA A 106 8.19 2.02 13.43
N ALA A 107 7.44 1.20 12.70
CA ALA A 107 6.50 1.66 11.70
C ALA A 107 5.16 0.94 11.84
N LEU A 108 4.09 1.64 11.48
CA LEU A 108 2.72 1.14 11.50
C LEU A 108 2.34 0.67 10.10
N ALA A 109 1.70 -0.49 10.00
CA ALA A 109 1.00 -0.93 8.80
C ALA A 109 -0.41 -1.42 9.13
N TYR A 110 -1.27 -1.53 8.14
CA TYR A 110 -2.59 -2.13 8.28
C TYR A 110 -2.57 -3.51 7.65
N LEU A 111 -2.80 -4.55 8.43
CA LEU A 111 -2.85 -5.94 7.99
C LEU A 111 -4.25 -6.51 8.17
N THR A 112 -4.58 -7.50 7.37
CA THR A 112 -5.87 -8.16 7.43
C THR A 112 -5.79 -9.40 8.31
N PRO A 113 -6.58 -9.49 9.39
CA PRO A 113 -6.67 -10.71 10.17
C PRO A 113 -7.31 -11.85 9.37
N SER A 114 -7.00 -13.09 9.71
CA SER A 114 -7.35 -14.28 8.93
C SER A 114 -8.85 -14.43 8.66
N HIS A 115 -9.71 -14.02 9.58
CA HIS A 115 -11.17 -14.11 9.41
C HIS A 115 -11.76 -13.12 8.39
N TRP A 116 -10.98 -12.12 7.96
CA TRP A 116 -11.33 -11.16 6.90
C TRP A 116 -10.68 -11.48 5.55
N THR A 117 -9.93 -12.56 5.46
CA THR A 117 -9.29 -12.96 4.21
C THR A 117 -10.22 -13.79 3.32
N THR A 118 -9.87 -13.88 2.04
CA THR A 118 -10.58 -14.64 1.02
C THR A 118 -9.60 -15.20 0.01
N ASP A 119 -9.84 -16.40 -0.47
CA ASP A 119 -9.12 -17.04 -1.58
C ASP A 119 -9.94 -17.04 -2.89
N VAL A 120 -11.21 -16.62 -2.81
CA VAL A 120 -12.16 -16.63 -3.93
C VAL A 120 -12.16 -15.31 -4.71
N LEU A 121 -12.10 -14.18 -4.01
CA LEU A 121 -12.16 -12.87 -4.65
C LEU A 121 -10.84 -12.55 -5.39
N ARG A 122 -10.96 -11.67 -6.39
CA ARG A 122 -9.81 -11.11 -7.12
C ARG A 122 -9.86 -9.59 -7.02
N PRO A 123 -8.71 -8.91 -7.12
CA PRO A 123 -8.69 -7.46 -7.18
C PRO A 123 -9.32 -6.97 -8.49
N TYR A 124 -9.88 -5.78 -8.45
CA TYR A 124 -10.21 -5.07 -9.69
C TYR A 124 -8.95 -4.71 -10.46
N ASP A 125 -9.07 -4.64 -11.79
CA ASP A 125 -7.98 -4.27 -12.70
C ASP A 125 -7.39 -2.90 -12.33
N TRP A 126 -8.20 -1.88 -12.10
CA TRP A 126 -7.75 -0.55 -11.70
C TRP A 126 -7.03 -0.56 -10.34
N TYR A 127 -7.41 -1.46 -9.42
CA TYR A 127 -6.77 -1.54 -8.11
C TYR A 127 -5.34 -2.06 -8.21
N ARG A 128 -5.13 -3.12 -9.03
CA ARG A 128 -3.79 -3.62 -9.36
C ARG A 128 -2.96 -2.56 -10.06
N GLU A 129 -3.54 -1.80 -11.02
CA GLU A 129 -2.84 -0.74 -11.75
C GLU A 129 -2.39 0.40 -10.82
N LEU A 130 -3.18 0.79 -9.82
CA LEU A 130 -2.76 1.77 -8.81
C LEU A 130 -1.52 1.32 -8.03
N ILE A 131 -1.46 0.05 -7.63
CA ILE A 131 -0.31 -0.51 -6.92
C ILE A 131 0.90 -0.58 -7.85
N THR A 132 0.70 -1.03 -9.08
CA THR A 132 1.74 -1.10 -10.11
C THR A 132 2.32 0.28 -10.41
N ALA A 133 1.47 1.30 -10.54
CA ALA A 133 1.89 2.68 -10.77
C ALA A 133 2.72 3.21 -9.59
N GLY A 134 2.27 2.96 -8.35
CA GLY A 134 3.01 3.33 -7.15
C GLY A 134 4.37 2.65 -7.05
N ALA A 135 4.43 1.35 -7.31
CA ALA A 135 5.67 0.59 -7.32
C ALA A 135 6.66 1.10 -8.39
N GLY A 136 6.16 1.42 -9.59
CA GLY A 136 6.96 2.00 -10.67
C GLY A 136 7.47 3.41 -10.36
N TYR A 137 6.61 4.26 -9.79
CA TYR A 137 7.00 5.62 -9.35
C TYR A 137 8.13 5.59 -8.34
N LEU A 138 8.05 4.68 -7.37
CA LEU A 138 9.06 4.52 -6.32
C LEU A 138 10.32 3.78 -6.79
N GLY A 139 10.36 3.25 -8.00
CA GLY A 139 11.50 2.50 -8.52
C GLY A 139 11.72 1.17 -7.80
N LEU A 140 10.66 0.50 -7.36
CA LEU A 140 10.76 -0.84 -6.80
C LEU A 140 11.32 -1.83 -7.83
N PRO A 141 11.90 -2.98 -7.43
CA PRO A 141 12.50 -3.94 -8.35
C PRO A 141 11.55 -4.38 -9.47
N ASP A 142 12.07 -4.51 -10.68
CA ASP A 142 11.27 -4.85 -11.86
C ASP A 142 10.60 -6.22 -11.76
N ASP A 143 11.25 -7.20 -11.14
CA ASP A 143 10.69 -8.52 -10.85
C ASP A 143 9.52 -8.47 -9.86
N TYR A 144 9.61 -7.60 -8.85
CA TYR A 144 8.51 -7.36 -7.92
C TYR A 144 7.31 -6.70 -8.62
N ILE A 145 7.56 -5.69 -9.46
CA ILE A 145 6.52 -5.05 -10.28
C ILE A 145 5.89 -6.05 -11.25
N ALA A 146 6.70 -6.89 -11.90
CA ALA A 146 6.22 -7.93 -12.80
C ALA A 146 5.32 -8.94 -12.05
N ALA A 147 5.70 -9.35 -10.84
CA ALA A 147 4.88 -10.23 -10.01
C ALA A 147 3.50 -9.61 -9.66
N ILE A 148 3.45 -8.30 -9.38
CA ILE A 148 2.18 -7.60 -9.17
C ILE A 148 1.32 -7.65 -10.44
N ARG A 149 1.89 -7.38 -11.62
CA ARG A 149 1.20 -7.39 -12.91
C ARG A 149 0.62 -8.74 -13.30
N THR A 150 1.23 -9.85 -12.88
CA THR A 150 0.74 -11.21 -13.15
C THR A 150 -0.46 -11.60 -12.27
N THR A 151 -0.81 -10.80 -11.26
CA THR A 151 -1.99 -11.06 -10.42
C THR A 151 -3.26 -11.08 -11.27
N ALA A 152 -4.03 -12.17 -11.17
CA ALA A 152 -5.32 -12.27 -11.83
C ALA A 152 -6.30 -11.22 -11.30
N VAL A 153 -7.03 -10.57 -12.20
CA VAL A 153 -7.96 -9.49 -11.89
C VAL A 153 -9.36 -9.79 -12.42
N ILE A 154 -10.34 -9.06 -11.91
CA ILE A 154 -11.68 -8.96 -12.47
C ILE A 154 -11.94 -7.52 -12.93
N ILE A 155 -12.82 -7.38 -13.90
CA ILE A 155 -13.26 -6.06 -14.37
C ILE A 155 -14.32 -5.53 -13.42
N ASP A 156 -14.18 -4.28 -13.02
CA ASP A 156 -15.19 -3.61 -12.21
C ASP A 156 -16.45 -3.36 -13.04
N ALA A 157 -17.59 -3.91 -12.60
CA ALA A 157 -18.87 -3.76 -13.28
C ALA A 157 -19.42 -2.32 -13.19
N ASP A 158 -18.98 -1.53 -12.20
CA ASP A 158 -19.25 -0.10 -12.11
C ASP A 158 -18.30 0.63 -13.06
N SER A 159 -18.77 0.90 -14.28
CA SER A 159 -17.96 1.51 -15.33
C SER A 159 -17.48 2.93 -14.98
N ALA A 160 -18.30 3.73 -14.29
CA ALA A 160 -17.95 5.07 -13.89
C ALA A 160 -16.84 5.06 -12.82
N ARG A 161 -16.95 4.19 -11.82
CA ARG A 161 -15.89 3.99 -10.83
C ARG A 161 -14.61 3.50 -11.48
N ARG A 162 -14.71 2.50 -12.38
CA ARG A 162 -13.55 1.96 -13.09
C ARG A 162 -12.83 3.03 -13.89
N GLU A 163 -13.56 3.83 -14.68
CA GLU A 163 -12.99 4.92 -15.48
C GLU A 163 -12.27 5.94 -14.60
N GLN A 164 -12.91 6.41 -13.53
CA GLN A 164 -12.30 7.34 -12.58
C GLN A 164 -11.00 6.78 -11.96
N LYS A 165 -11.00 5.50 -11.56
CA LYS A 165 -9.85 4.87 -10.90
C LYS A 165 -8.73 4.56 -11.89
N MET A 166 -9.04 4.18 -13.12
CA MET A 166 -8.05 4.01 -14.17
C MET A 166 -7.41 5.35 -14.55
N ALA A 167 -8.18 6.43 -14.67
CA ALA A 167 -7.64 7.77 -14.90
C ALA A 167 -6.66 8.19 -13.79
N LEU A 168 -6.98 7.89 -12.52
CA LEU A 168 -6.06 8.12 -11.40
C LEU A 168 -4.76 7.28 -11.55
N ALA A 169 -4.88 6.01 -11.91
CA ALA A 169 -3.71 5.15 -12.11
C ALA A 169 -2.81 5.66 -13.25
N GLU A 170 -3.40 6.14 -14.35
CA GLU A 170 -2.64 6.76 -15.45
C GLU A 170 -1.98 8.07 -15.01
N ALA A 171 -2.66 8.93 -14.26
CA ALA A 171 -2.08 10.13 -13.70
C ALA A 171 -0.86 9.81 -12.80
N CYS A 172 -0.97 8.77 -11.97
CA CYS A 172 0.15 8.28 -11.15
C CYS A 172 1.34 7.78 -11.98
N LYS A 173 1.11 7.19 -13.16
CA LYS A 173 2.21 6.77 -14.07
C LYS A 173 2.89 7.95 -14.74
N CYS A 174 2.14 9.04 -14.98
CA CYS A 174 2.66 10.26 -15.62
C CYS A 174 3.46 11.15 -14.66
N ASP A 175 3.27 11.01 -13.36
CA ASP A 175 4.10 11.68 -12.36
C ASP A 175 5.52 11.10 -12.43
N GLY A 176 6.42 11.60 -13.18
CA GLY A 176 7.76 11.05 -13.39
C GLY A 176 8.35 10.41 -12.13
N ARG A 177 9.32 9.52 -12.26
CA ARG A 177 10.01 8.88 -11.13
C ARG A 177 10.43 9.97 -10.16
N GLY A 178 9.87 9.95 -8.95
CA GLY A 178 10.21 10.92 -7.92
C GLY A 178 11.71 10.85 -7.68
N GLY A 179 12.40 11.94 -8.00
CA GLY A 179 13.80 12.06 -7.66
C GLY A 179 13.94 11.88 -6.16
N LEU A 180 14.42 10.73 -5.76
CA LEU A 180 14.99 10.52 -4.43
C LEU A 180 16.36 11.24 -4.47
N HIS A 181 16.35 12.52 -4.10
CA HIS A 181 17.57 13.29 -3.83
C HIS A 181 17.64 13.57 -2.35
#